data_9858d3cad58eccf50d70bbeb59d69359
#
_entry.id   9858d3cad58eccf50d70bbeb59d69359
#
_cell.length_a   1.000
_cell.length_b   1.000
_cell.length_c   1.000
_cell.angle_alpha   90.00
_cell.angle_beta   90.00
_cell.angle_gamma   90.00
#
_symmetry.space_group_name_H-M   'P 1'
#
loop_
_entity.id
_entity.type
_entity.pdbx_description
1 polymer ?
#
loop_
_entity_poly.entity_id
_entity_poly.type
_entity_poly.pdbx_seq_one_letter_code
_entity_poly.pdbx_strand_id
1 'polypeptide(L)'
;ALKKMSSPESTVIRDGKRQKVKSSELVLGDIVVLEEGDTIGADLRLIESANLKVNESSLTGESMQVEKNADIIFSEPVGVADRVNMVYMSTPVTYGRGMGIVSGCGMETEIGKIASALDNEQEELTPLQKVLAKLSKGLGIITLIIVLLVLAVDLVWVFVDGKGTNIEAYIEAILSSISLAVAAIPEGLPAVVTIVLDRKSV
;
A
#
# COMPACT_ATOMS: atom_id res chain seq x y z
N ALA A 1 15.12 -3.74 15.07
CA ALA A 1 16.10 -2.92 15.80
C ALA A 1 16.84 -1.92 14.88
N LEU A 2 17.26 -2.30 13.66
CA LEU A 2 17.98 -1.43 12.72
C LEU A 2 17.17 -0.23 12.21
N LYS A 3 15.84 -0.33 12.12
CA LYS A 3 14.95 0.74 11.66
C LYS A 3 14.87 1.93 12.63
N LYS A 4 15.33 1.77 13.88
CA LYS A 4 15.36 2.84 14.90
C LYS A 4 16.67 3.64 14.95
N MET A 5 17.71 3.22 14.23
CA MET A 5 19.06 3.81 14.34
C MET A 5 19.35 4.92 13.34
N SER A 6 18.44 5.24 12.41
CA SER A 6 18.70 6.26 11.38
C SER A 6 17.42 6.99 10.96
N SER A 7 16.77 7.67 11.90
CA SER A 7 15.87 8.76 11.48
C SER A 7 16.76 9.93 11.08
N PRO A 8 16.71 10.41 9.83
CA PRO A 8 17.50 11.57 9.43
C PRO A 8 17.16 12.76 10.34
N GLU A 9 18.19 13.49 10.75
CA GLU A 9 18.05 14.71 11.55
C GLU A 9 18.05 15.91 10.59
N SER A 10 17.28 16.92 10.94
CA SER A 10 17.24 18.19 10.21
C SER A 10 17.63 19.34 11.15
N THR A 11 18.38 20.29 10.65
CA THR A 11 18.72 21.50 11.38
C THR A 11 17.63 22.54 11.16
N VAL A 12 16.91 22.93 12.19
CA VAL A 12 15.83 23.93 12.13
C VAL A 12 16.19 25.20 12.91
N ILE A 13 15.55 26.30 12.55
CA ILE A 13 15.60 27.56 13.29
C ILE A 13 14.25 27.75 13.97
N ARG A 14 14.21 27.61 15.29
CA ARG A 14 13.04 27.89 16.12
C ARG A 14 13.43 28.93 17.18
N ASP A 15 12.61 29.94 17.41
CA ASP A 15 12.88 31.04 18.37
C ASP A 15 14.26 31.73 18.16
N GLY A 16 14.68 31.85 16.87
CA GLY A 16 15.96 32.46 16.49
C GLY A 16 17.19 31.57 16.79
N LYS A 17 17.02 30.34 17.24
CA LYS A 17 18.11 29.42 17.56
C LYS A 17 18.13 28.21 16.63
N ARG A 18 19.34 27.83 16.17
CA ARG A 18 19.54 26.57 15.44
C ARG A 18 19.47 25.39 16.40
N GLN A 19 18.70 24.40 16.06
CA GLN A 19 18.59 23.13 16.80
C GLN A 19 18.43 21.96 15.84
N LYS A 20 18.91 20.79 16.23
CA LYS A 20 18.71 19.55 15.49
C LYS A 20 17.45 18.87 16.01
N VAL A 21 16.59 18.49 15.08
CA VAL A 21 15.37 17.74 15.34
C VAL A 21 15.30 16.53 14.42
N LYS A 22 14.59 15.49 14.81
CA LYS A 22 14.32 14.36 13.91
C LYS A 22 13.40 14.82 12.80
N SER A 23 13.60 14.31 11.59
CA SER A 23 12.73 14.65 10.45
C SER A 23 11.25 14.35 10.72
N SER A 24 10.95 13.38 11.61
CA SER A 24 9.59 13.08 12.05
C SER A 24 8.96 14.15 12.98
N GLU A 25 9.75 15.09 13.48
CA GLU A 25 9.32 16.17 14.39
C GLU A 25 9.22 17.53 13.65
N LEU A 26 9.46 17.51 12.33
CA LEU A 26 9.24 18.69 11.48
C LEU A 26 7.76 18.99 11.35
N VAL A 27 7.44 20.29 11.45
CA VAL A 27 6.06 20.79 11.29
C VAL A 27 6.00 21.85 10.20
N LEU A 28 4.80 22.04 9.63
CA LEU A 28 4.58 23.10 8.64
C LEU A 28 4.99 24.45 9.21
N GLY A 29 5.75 25.21 8.43
CA GLY A 29 6.26 26.53 8.81
C GLY A 29 7.62 26.53 9.51
N ASP A 30 8.20 25.36 9.85
CA ASP A 30 9.58 25.31 10.34
C ASP A 30 10.56 25.85 9.29
N ILE A 31 11.57 26.57 9.72
CA ILE A 31 12.67 26.98 8.85
C ILE A 31 13.79 25.97 8.98
N VAL A 32 14.10 25.28 7.88
CA VAL A 32 15.14 24.26 7.80
C VAL A 32 16.38 24.82 7.12
N VAL A 33 17.53 24.62 7.74
CA VAL A 33 18.85 24.92 7.15
C VAL A 33 19.35 23.67 6.42
N LEU A 34 19.81 23.85 5.20
CA LEU A 34 20.32 22.80 4.33
C LEU A 34 21.80 23.01 4.06
N GLU A 35 22.59 21.97 4.26
CA GLU A 35 24.03 21.95 4.00
C GLU A 35 24.36 20.72 3.16
N GLU A 36 25.50 20.77 2.46
CA GLU A 36 25.99 19.64 1.66
C GLU A 36 26.09 18.35 2.51
N GLY A 37 25.55 17.25 1.99
CA GLY A 37 25.50 15.95 2.66
C GLY A 37 24.22 15.73 3.47
N ASP A 38 23.38 16.73 3.68
CA ASP A 38 22.09 16.55 4.37
C ASP A 38 21.11 15.76 3.50
N THR A 39 20.25 15.00 4.16
CA THR A 39 19.06 14.43 3.55
C THR A 39 17.84 15.24 3.97
N ILE A 40 17.08 15.73 3.00
CA ILE A 40 15.93 16.58 3.22
C ILE A 40 14.80 15.80 3.90
N GLY A 41 14.32 16.29 5.04
CA GLY A 41 13.36 15.60 5.90
C GLY A 41 11.88 15.89 5.61
N ALA A 42 11.60 16.91 4.80
CA ALA A 42 10.24 17.36 4.45
C ALA A 42 10.27 18.12 3.12
N ASP A 43 9.13 18.41 2.51
CA ASP A 43 9.09 19.29 1.35
C ASP A 43 9.22 20.75 1.79
N LEU A 44 10.18 21.45 1.18
CA LEU A 44 10.52 22.83 1.57
C LEU A 44 10.37 23.79 0.39
N ARG A 45 9.76 24.94 0.63
CA ARG A 45 9.88 26.12 -0.24
C ARG A 45 11.14 26.87 0.14
N LEU A 46 12.09 27.00 -0.79
CA LEU A 46 13.34 27.69 -0.55
C LEU A 46 13.11 29.19 -0.29
N ILE A 47 13.79 29.71 0.72
CA ILE A 47 13.85 31.14 1.07
C ILE A 47 15.20 31.72 0.63
N GLU A 48 16.25 30.94 0.82
CA GLU A 48 17.63 31.29 0.40
C GLU A 48 18.29 30.08 -0.25
N SER A 49 19.12 30.33 -1.26
CA SER A 49 19.94 29.29 -1.90
C SER A 49 21.28 29.89 -2.33
N ALA A 50 22.36 29.19 -2.05
CA ALA A 50 23.71 29.54 -2.49
C ALA A 50 24.34 28.33 -3.16
N ASN A 51 24.28 28.31 -4.51
CA ASN A 51 24.74 27.20 -5.35
C ASN A 51 24.18 25.84 -4.93
N LEU A 52 22.94 25.83 -4.40
CA LEU A 52 22.31 24.64 -3.88
C LEU A 52 21.99 23.66 -5.00
N LYS A 53 22.51 22.44 -4.91
CA LYS A 53 22.19 21.33 -5.82
C LYS A 53 21.68 20.13 -5.04
N VAL A 54 20.65 19.51 -5.55
CA VAL A 54 20.02 18.33 -4.96
C VAL A 54 19.90 17.22 -5.99
N ASN A 55 19.90 15.98 -5.53
CA ASN A 55 19.63 14.83 -6.38
C ASN A 55 18.17 14.38 -6.18
N GLU A 56 17.35 14.59 -7.19
CA GLU A 56 15.92 14.26 -7.16
C GLU A 56 15.58 12.96 -7.88
N SER A 57 16.58 12.10 -8.12
CA SER A 57 16.40 10.85 -8.87
C SER A 57 15.36 9.91 -8.28
N SER A 58 15.16 9.92 -6.96
CA SER A 58 14.13 9.13 -6.29
C SER A 58 12.70 9.58 -6.61
N LEU A 59 12.51 10.83 -7.03
CA LEU A 59 11.22 11.43 -7.31
C LEU A 59 10.95 11.56 -8.82
N THR A 60 11.96 11.98 -9.59
CA THR A 60 11.84 12.28 -11.02
C THR A 60 12.36 11.16 -11.92
N GLY A 61 13.17 10.26 -11.37
CA GLY A 61 13.90 9.23 -12.14
C GLY A 61 15.15 9.74 -12.86
N GLU A 62 15.42 11.05 -12.84
CA GLU A 62 16.57 11.66 -13.49
C GLU A 62 17.79 11.64 -12.56
N SER A 63 18.91 11.06 -13.01
CA SER A 63 20.12 10.90 -12.19
C SER A 63 20.96 12.17 -12.08
N MET A 64 20.61 13.23 -12.79
CA MET A 64 21.37 14.49 -12.77
C MET A 64 21.01 15.33 -11.55
N GLN A 65 22.01 16.06 -11.03
CA GLN A 65 21.81 17.03 -9.97
C GLN A 65 21.04 18.23 -10.52
N VAL A 66 20.02 18.67 -9.77
CA VAL A 66 19.20 19.83 -10.11
C VAL A 66 19.69 21.03 -9.31
N GLU A 67 20.01 22.12 -10.00
CA GLU A 67 20.35 23.38 -9.36
C GLU A 67 19.08 24.09 -8.88
N LYS A 68 19.07 24.51 -7.64
CA LYS A 68 17.92 25.14 -6.99
C LYS A 68 18.11 26.63 -6.82
N ASN A 69 17.02 27.37 -7.03
CA ASN A 69 17.02 28.83 -6.93
C ASN A 69 15.81 29.34 -6.15
N ALA A 70 16.06 29.96 -5.01
CA ALA A 70 15.02 30.50 -4.12
C ALA A 70 14.27 31.69 -4.72
N ASP A 71 14.93 32.49 -5.59
CA ASP A 71 14.40 33.76 -6.11
C ASP A 71 13.33 33.57 -7.20
N ILE A 72 13.25 32.35 -7.76
CA ILE A 72 12.27 32.06 -8.82
C ILE A 72 10.88 31.94 -8.25
N ILE A 73 9.95 32.70 -8.82
CA ILE A 73 8.53 32.65 -8.53
C ILE A 73 7.81 32.27 -9.82
N PHE A 74 7.07 31.18 -9.80
CA PHE A 74 6.27 30.75 -10.93
C PHE A 74 4.92 31.46 -10.91
N SER A 75 4.50 31.99 -12.08
CA SER A 75 3.17 32.60 -12.27
C SER A 75 2.09 31.56 -12.54
N GLU A 76 2.48 30.38 -12.99
CA GLU A 76 1.58 29.26 -13.31
C GLU A 76 2.06 27.98 -12.58
N PRO A 77 1.14 27.04 -12.31
CA PRO A 77 1.53 25.74 -11.76
C PRO A 77 2.49 24.99 -12.69
N VAL A 78 3.63 24.56 -12.15
CA VAL A 78 4.63 23.76 -12.90
C VAL A 78 4.72 22.36 -12.30
N GLY A 79 5.22 21.41 -13.11
CA GLY A 79 5.47 20.04 -12.69
C GLY A 79 6.46 19.96 -11.51
N VAL A 80 6.43 18.87 -10.77
CA VAL A 80 7.29 18.69 -9.58
C VAL A 80 8.78 18.81 -9.95
N ALA A 81 9.18 18.21 -11.07
CA ALA A 81 10.56 18.26 -11.57
C ALA A 81 11.05 19.67 -11.95
N ASP A 82 10.12 20.54 -12.34
CA ASP A 82 10.43 21.90 -12.81
C ASP A 82 10.46 22.96 -11.70
N ARG A 83 10.05 22.58 -10.46
CA ARG A 83 10.00 23.49 -9.32
C ARG A 83 11.39 23.70 -8.73
N VAL A 84 12.21 24.50 -9.40
CA VAL A 84 13.58 24.80 -8.95
C VAL A 84 13.63 25.61 -7.64
N ASN A 85 12.52 26.17 -7.20
CA ASN A 85 12.38 26.91 -5.94
C ASN A 85 11.91 26.03 -4.77
N MET A 86 11.81 24.72 -4.97
CA MET A 86 11.43 23.75 -3.93
C MET A 86 12.46 22.62 -3.85
N VAL A 87 12.54 22.00 -2.70
CA VAL A 87 13.27 20.75 -2.48
C VAL A 87 12.36 19.76 -1.76
N TYR A 88 12.61 18.48 -1.94
CA TYR A 88 11.64 17.43 -1.58
C TYR A 88 12.20 16.45 -0.55
N MET A 89 11.33 15.88 0.23
CA MET A 89 11.64 14.84 1.20
C MET A 89 12.41 13.68 0.57
N SER A 90 13.37 13.12 1.31
CA SER A 90 14.22 11.98 0.92
C SER A 90 15.21 12.25 -0.23
N THR A 91 15.40 13.51 -0.63
CA THR A 91 16.44 13.88 -1.60
C THR A 91 17.70 14.38 -0.89
N PRO A 92 18.90 13.97 -1.30
CA PRO A 92 20.15 14.45 -0.71
C PRO A 92 20.59 15.79 -1.32
N VAL A 93 21.11 16.66 -0.46
CA VAL A 93 21.84 17.86 -0.88
C VAL A 93 23.24 17.44 -1.33
N THR A 94 23.56 17.68 -2.59
CA THR A 94 24.81 17.24 -3.19
C THR A 94 25.87 18.33 -3.25
N TYR A 95 25.45 19.61 -3.17
CA TYR A 95 26.36 20.75 -3.18
C TYR A 95 25.68 22.01 -2.66
N GLY A 96 26.47 22.92 -2.08
CA GLY A 96 26.00 24.23 -1.67
C GLY A 96 25.22 24.24 -0.35
N ARG A 97 24.45 25.28 -0.15
CA ARG A 97 23.65 25.49 1.07
C ARG A 97 22.37 26.28 0.77
N GLY A 98 21.38 26.16 1.66
CA GLY A 98 20.14 26.90 1.52
C GLY A 98 19.33 26.92 2.80
N MET A 99 18.25 27.67 2.77
CA MET A 99 17.20 27.62 3.79
C MET A 99 15.83 27.51 3.11
N GLY A 100 14.94 26.79 3.74
CA GLY A 100 13.57 26.64 3.23
C GLY A 100 12.57 26.55 4.37
N ILE A 101 11.34 26.92 4.08
CA ILE A 101 10.19 26.75 4.97
C ILE A 101 9.50 25.43 4.64
N VAL A 102 9.15 24.66 5.65
CA VAL A 102 8.42 23.40 5.50
C VAL A 102 7.03 23.69 4.95
N SER A 103 6.75 23.16 3.77
CA SER A 103 5.47 23.26 3.04
C SER A 103 4.66 21.99 3.02
N GLY A 104 5.27 20.83 3.30
CA GLY A 104 4.61 19.52 3.37
C GLY A 104 5.40 18.56 4.24
N CYS A 105 4.72 17.77 5.08
CA CYS A 105 5.31 16.78 5.98
C CYS A 105 4.68 15.40 5.80
N GLY A 106 5.46 14.34 6.03
CA GLY A 106 4.96 12.96 6.05
C GLY A 106 4.21 12.58 4.78
N MET A 107 2.97 12.16 4.89
CA MET A 107 2.14 11.73 3.76
C MET A 107 1.66 12.87 2.85
N GLU A 108 1.77 14.13 3.30
CA GLU A 108 1.45 15.32 2.50
C GLU A 108 2.61 15.75 1.57
N THR A 109 3.80 15.15 1.71
CA THR A 109 4.93 15.36 0.81
C THR A 109 4.67 14.71 -0.56
N GLU A 110 5.40 15.14 -1.59
CA GLU A 110 5.27 14.54 -2.93
C GLU A 110 5.59 13.03 -2.90
N ILE A 111 6.61 12.62 -2.13
CA ILE A 111 6.93 11.19 -1.96
C ILE A 111 5.85 10.46 -1.14
N GLY A 112 5.26 11.12 -0.15
CA GLY A 112 4.15 10.60 0.65
C GLY A 112 2.89 10.37 -0.18
N LYS A 113 2.57 11.27 -1.10
CA LYS A 113 1.45 11.12 -2.04
C LYS A 113 1.64 9.90 -2.96
N ILE A 114 2.88 9.67 -3.44
CA ILE A 114 3.21 8.48 -4.23
C ILE A 114 3.01 7.21 -3.40
N ALA A 115 3.52 7.19 -2.17
CA ALA A 115 3.35 6.06 -1.26
C ALA A 115 1.87 5.77 -0.98
N SER A 116 1.06 6.81 -0.72
CA SER A 116 -0.39 6.68 -0.52
C SER A 116 -1.12 6.16 -1.75
N ALA A 117 -0.70 6.58 -2.94
CA ALA A 117 -1.29 6.10 -4.18
C ALA A 117 -1.01 4.60 -4.38
N LEU A 118 0.21 4.14 -4.05
CA LEU A 118 0.59 2.73 -4.11
C LEU A 118 -0.16 1.87 -3.06
N ASP A 119 -0.33 2.39 -1.83
CA ASP A 119 -1.09 1.70 -0.78
C ASP A 119 -2.59 1.58 -1.10
N ASN A 120 -3.14 2.57 -1.82
CA ASN A 120 -4.54 2.57 -2.25
C ASN A 120 -4.81 1.75 -3.51
N GLU A 121 -3.79 1.35 -4.26
CA GLU A 121 -3.95 0.34 -5.29
C GLU A 121 -4.21 -1.01 -4.59
N GLN A 122 -5.53 -1.31 -4.42
CA GLN A 122 -5.96 -2.66 -4.05
C GLN A 122 -5.27 -3.61 -5.01
N GLU A 123 -4.60 -4.63 -4.48
CA GLU A 123 -4.00 -5.70 -5.29
C GLU A 123 -5.07 -6.21 -6.26
N GLU A 124 -5.03 -5.72 -7.49
CA GLU A 124 -5.94 -6.24 -8.51
C GLU A 124 -5.68 -7.74 -8.67
N LEU A 125 -6.74 -8.52 -8.45
CA LEU A 125 -6.69 -9.96 -8.68
C LEU A 125 -6.10 -10.22 -10.06
N THR A 126 -5.06 -11.04 -10.13
CA THR A 126 -4.47 -11.45 -11.40
C THR A 126 -5.54 -12.05 -12.32
N PRO A 127 -5.37 -12.00 -13.64
CA PRO A 127 -6.30 -12.64 -14.59
C PRO A 127 -6.60 -14.10 -14.25
N LEU A 128 -5.58 -14.84 -13.77
CA LEU A 128 -5.72 -16.22 -13.32
C LEU A 128 -6.62 -16.31 -12.08
N GLN A 129 -6.44 -15.45 -11.09
CA GLN A 129 -7.27 -15.41 -9.88
C GLN A 129 -8.73 -15.07 -10.21
N LYS A 130 -8.97 -14.14 -11.15
CA LYS A 130 -10.33 -13.79 -11.61
C LYS A 130 -11.01 -15.00 -12.26
N VAL A 131 -10.29 -15.78 -13.08
CA VAL A 131 -10.79 -17.02 -13.71
C VAL A 131 -11.08 -18.09 -12.67
N LEU A 132 -10.14 -18.34 -11.74
CA LEU A 132 -10.28 -19.34 -10.68
C LEU A 132 -11.44 -19.00 -9.72
N ALA A 133 -11.62 -17.74 -9.36
CA ALA A 133 -12.74 -17.29 -8.53
C ALA A 133 -14.09 -17.53 -9.21
N LYS A 134 -14.17 -17.27 -10.53
CA LYS A 134 -15.38 -17.53 -11.33
C LYS A 134 -15.69 -19.04 -11.41
N LEU A 135 -14.66 -19.87 -11.60
CA LEU A 135 -14.76 -21.33 -11.64
C LEU A 135 -15.21 -21.88 -10.28
N SER A 136 -14.60 -21.44 -9.18
CA SER A 136 -14.97 -21.84 -7.81
C SER A 136 -16.41 -21.46 -7.48
N LYS A 137 -16.87 -20.28 -7.89
CA LYS A 137 -18.26 -19.86 -7.71
C LYS A 137 -19.22 -20.73 -8.50
N GLY A 138 -18.88 -21.08 -9.75
CA GLY A 138 -19.68 -21.98 -10.58
C GLY A 138 -19.79 -23.39 -9.99
N LEU A 139 -18.66 -23.97 -9.59
CA LEU A 139 -18.60 -25.28 -8.92
C LEU A 139 -19.39 -25.26 -7.61
N GLY A 140 -19.27 -24.22 -6.79
CA GLY A 140 -20.00 -24.09 -5.54
C GLY A 140 -21.53 -24.09 -5.74
N ILE A 141 -22.01 -23.43 -6.79
CA ILE A 141 -23.47 -23.45 -7.11
C ILE A 141 -23.92 -24.84 -7.54
N ILE A 142 -23.15 -25.51 -8.41
CA ILE A 142 -23.45 -26.88 -8.87
C ILE A 142 -23.48 -27.83 -7.68
N THR A 143 -22.48 -27.77 -6.80
CA THR A 143 -22.41 -28.58 -5.59
C THR A 143 -23.63 -28.35 -4.70
N LEU A 144 -24.02 -27.10 -4.47
CA LEU A 144 -25.19 -26.76 -3.67
C LEU A 144 -26.46 -27.39 -4.26
N ILE A 145 -26.64 -27.34 -5.58
CA ILE A 145 -27.80 -27.93 -6.25
C ILE A 145 -27.80 -29.46 -6.06
N ILE A 146 -26.64 -30.12 -6.21
CA ILE A 146 -26.52 -31.58 -6.04
C ILE A 146 -26.85 -31.98 -4.60
N VAL A 147 -26.31 -31.27 -3.59
CA VAL A 147 -26.58 -31.53 -2.17
C VAL A 147 -28.07 -31.40 -1.85
N LEU A 148 -28.71 -30.34 -2.34
CA LEU A 148 -30.15 -30.14 -2.14
C LEU A 148 -30.98 -31.23 -2.84
N LEU A 149 -30.56 -31.70 -4.01
CA LEU A 149 -31.23 -32.78 -4.73
C LEU A 149 -31.11 -34.09 -3.96
N VAL A 150 -29.90 -34.44 -3.47
CA VAL A 150 -29.68 -35.67 -2.68
C VAL A 150 -30.50 -35.61 -1.40
N LEU A 151 -30.48 -34.48 -0.67
CA LEU A 151 -31.29 -34.30 0.53
C LEU A 151 -32.79 -34.50 0.24
N ALA A 152 -33.30 -33.94 -0.87
CA ALA A 152 -34.70 -34.10 -1.25
C ALA A 152 -35.03 -35.58 -1.57
N VAL A 153 -34.15 -36.31 -2.26
CA VAL A 153 -34.36 -37.74 -2.53
C VAL A 153 -34.33 -38.54 -1.26
N ASP A 154 -33.39 -38.32 -0.33
CA ASP A 154 -33.28 -39.01 0.94
C ASP A 154 -34.54 -38.80 1.78
N LEU A 155 -35.05 -37.55 1.85
CA LEU A 155 -36.29 -37.22 2.54
C LEU A 155 -37.51 -37.94 1.94
N VAL A 156 -37.61 -38.01 0.61
CA VAL A 156 -38.67 -38.76 -0.08
C VAL A 156 -38.62 -40.25 0.29
N TRP A 157 -37.41 -40.87 0.27
CA TRP A 157 -37.25 -42.26 0.67
C TRP A 157 -37.67 -42.54 2.12
N VAL A 158 -37.34 -41.62 3.07
CA VAL A 158 -37.79 -41.73 4.47
C VAL A 158 -39.34 -41.81 4.57
N PHE A 159 -40.05 -41.05 3.71
CA PHE A 159 -41.54 -41.12 3.66
C PHE A 159 -42.04 -42.40 2.98
N VAL A 160 -41.45 -42.81 1.88
CA VAL A 160 -41.88 -44.00 1.11
C VAL A 160 -41.66 -45.29 1.90
N ASP A 161 -40.53 -45.41 2.62
CA ASP A 161 -40.19 -46.58 3.44
C ASP A 161 -41.01 -46.69 4.74
N GLY A 162 -41.97 -45.81 4.97
CA GLY A 162 -42.82 -45.78 6.16
C GLY A 162 -42.10 -45.40 7.47
N LYS A 163 -40.86 -44.89 7.35
CA LYS A 163 -40.04 -44.43 8.49
C LYS A 163 -40.30 -42.98 8.86
N GLY A 164 -41.36 -42.37 8.34
CA GLY A 164 -41.69 -40.98 8.51
C GLY A 164 -41.88 -40.47 9.97
N THR A 165 -41.98 -41.40 10.93
CA THR A 165 -42.03 -41.10 12.36
C THR A 165 -40.69 -41.30 13.08
N ASN A 166 -39.66 -41.78 12.36
CA ASN A 166 -38.37 -42.08 12.96
C ASN A 166 -37.38 -40.92 12.81
N ILE A 167 -37.09 -40.24 13.90
CA ILE A 167 -36.16 -39.09 13.93
C ILE A 167 -34.76 -39.49 13.48
N GLU A 168 -34.33 -40.73 13.76
CA GLU A 168 -32.99 -41.22 13.35
C GLU A 168 -32.81 -41.22 11.83
N ALA A 169 -33.84 -41.58 11.06
CA ALA A 169 -33.78 -41.59 9.60
C ALA A 169 -33.62 -40.18 9.00
N TYR A 170 -34.22 -39.16 9.60
CA TYR A 170 -34.00 -37.75 9.21
C TYR A 170 -32.61 -37.25 9.53
N ILE A 171 -32.08 -37.63 10.70
CA ILE A 171 -30.72 -37.26 11.10
C ILE A 171 -29.72 -37.91 10.12
N GLU A 172 -29.90 -39.15 9.74
CA GLU A 172 -29.05 -39.87 8.80
C GLU A 172 -29.05 -39.22 7.39
N ALA A 173 -30.23 -38.83 6.89
CA ALA A 173 -30.37 -38.10 5.64
C ALA A 173 -29.63 -36.73 5.64
N ILE A 174 -29.73 -36.00 6.74
CA ILE A 174 -29.09 -34.71 6.94
C ILE A 174 -27.55 -34.90 7.02
N LEU A 175 -27.06 -35.88 7.80
CA LEU A 175 -25.62 -36.16 7.93
C LEU A 175 -25.00 -36.63 6.62
N SER A 176 -25.73 -37.46 5.83
CA SER A 176 -25.31 -37.87 4.48
C SER A 176 -25.13 -36.67 3.57
N SER A 177 -26.11 -35.76 3.54
CA SER A 177 -26.06 -34.56 2.70
C SER A 177 -24.95 -33.59 3.14
N ILE A 178 -24.72 -33.42 4.44
CA ILE A 178 -23.60 -32.60 4.97
C ILE A 178 -22.25 -33.22 4.59
N SER A 179 -22.09 -34.53 4.74
CA SER A 179 -20.87 -35.25 4.38
C SER A 179 -20.55 -35.10 2.89
N LEU A 180 -21.58 -35.18 2.02
CA LEU A 180 -21.43 -34.94 0.60
C LEU A 180 -21.03 -33.49 0.29
N ALA A 181 -21.64 -32.52 0.99
CA ALA A 181 -21.29 -31.11 0.84
C ALA A 181 -19.82 -30.85 1.17
N VAL A 182 -19.32 -31.37 2.29
CA VAL A 182 -17.93 -31.23 2.73
C VAL A 182 -16.98 -31.89 1.72
N ALA A 183 -17.29 -33.12 1.26
CA ALA A 183 -16.46 -33.83 0.29
C ALA A 183 -16.39 -33.14 -1.09
N ALA A 184 -17.40 -32.38 -1.44
CA ALA A 184 -17.47 -31.68 -2.74
C ALA A 184 -16.84 -30.28 -2.73
N ILE A 185 -16.39 -29.75 -1.56
CA ILE A 185 -15.66 -28.48 -1.49
C ILE A 185 -14.22 -28.70 -1.97
N PRO A 186 -13.77 -28.03 -3.05
CA PRO A 186 -12.40 -28.16 -3.54
C PRO A 186 -11.42 -27.39 -2.63
N GLU A 187 -11.07 -27.96 -1.48
CA GLU A 187 -10.20 -27.31 -0.48
C GLU A 187 -8.80 -26.94 -1.01
N GLY A 188 -8.34 -27.63 -2.07
CA GLY A 188 -7.03 -27.38 -2.67
C GLY A 188 -6.95 -26.11 -3.53
N LEU A 189 -8.06 -25.56 -4.02
CA LEU A 189 -8.04 -24.42 -4.94
C LEU A 189 -7.53 -23.13 -4.29
N PRO A 190 -7.99 -22.70 -3.09
CA PRO A 190 -7.43 -21.53 -2.40
C PRO A 190 -5.97 -21.72 -1.99
N ALA A 191 -5.61 -22.92 -1.50
CA ALA A 191 -4.25 -23.22 -1.05
C ALA A 191 -3.23 -23.20 -2.21
N VAL A 192 -3.57 -23.72 -3.37
CA VAL A 192 -2.70 -23.69 -4.57
C VAL A 192 -2.49 -22.25 -5.04
N VAL A 193 -3.52 -21.40 -5.00
CA VAL A 193 -3.41 -19.98 -5.37
C VAL A 193 -2.47 -19.26 -4.43
N THR A 194 -2.57 -19.48 -3.11
CA THR A 194 -1.70 -18.85 -2.11
C THR A 194 -0.25 -19.30 -2.25
N ILE A 195 0.01 -20.59 -2.45
CA ILE A 195 1.37 -21.15 -2.60
C ILE A 195 2.04 -20.66 -3.91
N VAL A 196 1.30 -20.54 -4.99
CA VAL A 196 1.83 -20.09 -6.29
C VAL A 196 2.17 -18.59 -6.25
N LEU A 197 1.43 -17.79 -5.47
CA LEU A 197 1.67 -16.36 -5.32
C LEU A 197 2.82 -16.04 -4.36
N ASP A 198 2.95 -16.80 -3.28
CA ASP A 198 4.04 -16.62 -2.29
C ASP A 198 5.43 -16.88 -2.91
N ARG A 199 5.50 -17.71 -3.95
CA ARG A 199 6.76 -18.00 -4.66
C ARG A 199 7.28 -16.85 -5.53
N LYS A 200 6.52 -15.76 -5.71
CA LYS A 200 6.92 -14.56 -6.47
C LYS A 200 7.53 -13.44 -5.61
N SER A 201 7.61 -13.64 -4.29
CA SER A 201 8.14 -12.66 -3.32
C SER A 201 9.59 -12.96 -2.88
N VAL A 202 10.39 -13.63 -3.71
CA VAL A 202 11.84 -13.82 -3.51
C VAL A 202 12.60 -13.27 -4.68
#